data_6a15243e86b925a804429b08ed33511b
#
_entry.id   6a15243e86b925a804429b08ed33511b
#
_cell.length_a   1.000
_cell.length_b   1.000
_cell.length_c   1.000
_cell.angle_alpha   90.00
_cell.angle_beta   90.00
_cell.angle_gamma   90.00
#
_symmetry.space_group_name_H-M   'P 1'
#
loop_
_entity.id
_entity.type
_entity.pdbx_description
1 polymer ?
#
loop_
_entity_poly.entity_id
_entity_poly.type
_entity_poly.pdbx_seq_one_letter_code
_entity_poly.pdbx_strand_id
1 'polypeptide(L)'
;MDNLRFIRETMERASTFTAVSGWGEVVIGLTAIVAALIGSRAPTPAMWLAVWLVEAAFAGLISVASMTIKSHAANMPLFSGPMRKLILSFSPAILAGCVLTLVLHEKSAIDVVPGVWMLLYGAGVISAGTYSVPIVPVMGAAFMCFGVLALVAPAAWMTGLLIASFGGLHILFGILIARRHGG
;
A
#
# COMPACT_ATOMS: atom_id res chain seq x y z
N MET A 1 27.36 17.89 24.97
CA MET A 1 26.32 18.02 23.91
C MET A 1 25.92 16.67 23.29
N ASP A 2 26.76 15.63 23.36
CA ASP A 2 26.49 14.32 22.75
C ASP A 2 25.32 13.53 23.38
N ASN A 3 25.13 13.62 24.70
CA ASN A 3 24.06 12.86 25.36
C ASN A 3 22.64 13.27 24.94
N LEU A 4 22.38 14.57 24.73
CA LEU A 4 21.07 15.05 24.29
C LEU A 4 20.79 14.62 22.83
N ARG A 5 21.81 14.61 21.99
CA ARG A 5 21.69 14.12 20.61
C ARG A 5 21.43 12.63 20.59
N PHE A 6 22.14 11.84 21.39
CA PHE A 6 21.94 10.40 21.53
C PHE A 6 20.54 10.06 22.04
N ILE A 7 20.06 10.78 23.08
CA ILE A 7 18.70 10.59 23.62
C ILE A 7 17.66 10.91 22.54
N ARG A 8 17.82 12.01 21.83
CA ARG A 8 16.90 12.41 20.74
C ARG A 8 16.88 11.37 19.62
N GLU A 9 18.03 10.92 19.11
CA GLU A 9 18.12 9.89 18.07
C GLU A 9 17.51 8.57 18.53
N THR A 10 17.70 8.19 19.80
CA THR A 10 17.10 6.98 20.38
C THR A 10 15.59 7.11 20.49
N MET A 11 15.06 8.27 20.90
CA MET A 11 13.63 8.53 20.94
C MET A 11 12.99 8.57 19.55
N GLU A 12 13.67 9.15 18.56
CA GLU A 12 13.22 9.17 17.16
C GLU A 12 13.15 7.74 16.59
N ARG A 13 14.17 6.90 16.83
CA ARG A 13 14.16 5.48 16.43
C ARG A 13 13.04 4.69 17.13
N ALA A 14 12.80 4.94 18.42
CA ALA A 14 11.73 4.30 19.16
C ALA A 14 10.32 4.75 18.69
N SER A 15 10.22 5.85 17.95
CA SER A 15 8.95 6.37 17.42
C SER A 15 8.62 5.86 16.01
N THR A 16 9.54 5.18 15.32
CA THR A 16 9.35 4.68 13.96
C THR A 16 8.98 3.20 13.94
N PHE A 17 8.03 2.85 13.10
CA PHE A 17 7.63 1.47 12.86
C PHE A 17 8.49 0.87 11.74
N THR A 18 9.39 -0.05 12.10
CA THR A 18 10.34 -0.67 11.17
C THR A 18 9.93 -2.07 10.71
N ALA A 19 8.79 -2.59 11.20
CA ALA A 19 8.33 -3.94 10.90
C ALA A 19 7.59 -4.05 9.55
N VAL A 20 7.57 -3.00 8.71
CA VAL A 20 7.11 -3.14 7.32
C VAL A 20 8.02 -4.15 6.62
N SER A 21 7.41 -5.24 6.12
CA SER A 21 8.14 -6.34 5.50
C SER A 21 8.34 -6.07 4.01
N GLY A 22 9.60 -5.90 3.59
CA GLY A 22 9.88 -5.69 2.17
C GLY A 22 9.53 -6.91 1.31
N TRP A 23 9.74 -8.13 1.81
CA TRP A 23 9.32 -9.34 1.08
C TRP A 23 7.81 -9.52 1.05
N GLY A 24 7.10 -9.08 2.09
CA GLY A 24 5.64 -9.02 2.08
C GLY A 24 5.11 -8.15 0.94
N GLU A 25 5.70 -6.94 0.76
CA GLU A 25 5.36 -6.05 -0.34
C GLU A 25 5.64 -6.67 -1.72
N VAL A 26 6.76 -7.41 -1.87
CA VAL A 26 7.05 -8.12 -3.13
C VAL A 26 5.98 -9.16 -3.45
N VAL A 27 5.54 -9.94 -2.45
CA VAL A 27 4.48 -10.95 -2.65
C VAL A 27 3.16 -10.27 -3.03
N ILE A 28 2.79 -9.16 -2.36
CA ILE A 28 1.60 -8.37 -2.71
C ILE A 28 1.69 -7.87 -4.16
N GLY A 29 2.85 -7.38 -4.58
CA GLY A 29 3.03 -6.93 -5.96
C GLY A 29 2.85 -8.05 -7.00
N LEU A 30 3.33 -9.26 -6.68
CA LEU A 30 3.14 -10.43 -7.56
C LEU A 30 1.67 -10.85 -7.64
N THR A 31 0.95 -10.89 -6.52
CA THR A 31 -0.48 -11.22 -6.50
C THR A 31 -1.31 -10.16 -7.22
N ALA A 32 -0.97 -8.88 -7.08
CA ALA A 32 -1.62 -7.79 -7.80
C ALA A 32 -1.45 -7.89 -9.32
N ILE A 33 -0.27 -8.33 -9.83
CA ILE A 33 -0.09 -8.61 -11.26
C ILE A 33 -1.03 -9.71 -11.72
N VAL A 34 -1.15 -10.79 -10.95
CA VAL A 34 -2.06 -11.89 -11.26
C VAL A 34 -3.51 -11.41 -11.27
N ALA A 35 -3.91 -10.63 -10.27
CA ALA A 35 -5.25 -10.03 -10.19
C ALA A 35 -5.53 -9.11 -11.40
N ALA A 36 -4.58 -8.30 -11.83
CA ALA A 36 -4.74 -7.45 -13.01
C ALA A 36 -4.93 -8.27 -14.30
N LEU A 37 -4.20 -9.37 -14.46
CA LEU A 37 -4.34 -10.27 -15.62
C LEU A 37 -5.67 -11.02 -15.62
N ILE A 38 -6.16 -11.47 -14.46
CA ILE A 38 -7.48 -12.08 -14.31
C ILE A 38 -8.58 -11.03 -14.56
N GLY A 39 -8.47 -9.87 -13.92
CA GLY A 39 -9.42 -8.77 -14.04
C GLY A 39 -9.54 -8.25 -15.48
N SER A 40 -8.44 -8.23 -16.26
CA SER A 40 -8.48 -7.82 -17.68
C SER A 40 -9.35 -8.72 -18.56
N ARG A 41 -9.65 -9.93 -18.11
CA ARG A 41 -10.51 -10.89 -18.80
C ARG A 41 -11.91 -10.99 -18.18
N ALA A 42 -12.21 -10.19 -17.16
CA ALA A 42 -13.50 -10.22 -16.51
C ALA A 42 -14.61 -9.75 -17.47
N PRO A 43 -15.68 -10.54 -17.67
CA PRO A 43 -16.74 -10.23 -18.64
C PRO A 43 -17.66 -9.09 -18.19
N THR A 44 -17.65 -8.73 -16.91
CA THR A 44 -18.49 -7.66 -16.36
C THR A 44 -17.68 -6.78 -15.39
N PRO A 45 -18.07 -5.48 -15.26
CA PRO A 45 -17.47 -4.59 -14.25
C PRO A 45 -17.57 -5.13 -12.81
N ALA A 46 -18.65 -5.81 -12.49
CA ALA A 46 -18.85 -6.43 -11.16
C ALA A 46 -17.83 -7.55 -10.90
N MET A 47 -17.55 -8.39 -11.90
CA MET A 47 -16.52 -9.43 -11.77
C MET A 47 -15.12 -8.84 -11.69
N TRP A 48 -14.83 -7.79 -12.45
CA TRP A 48 -13.58 -7.05 -12.34
C TRP A 48 -13.41 -6.50 -10.91
N LEU A 49 -14.44 -5.86 -10.39
CA LEU A 49 -14.43 -5.33 -9.02
C LEU A 49 -14.22 -6.44 -7.98
N ALA A 50 -14.91 -7.57 -8.13
CA ALA A 50 -14.77 -8.71 -7.23
C ALA A 50 -13.33 -9.25 -7.19
N VAL A 51 -12.66 -9.38 -8.35
CA VAL A 51 -11.24 -9.79 -8.42
C VAL A 51 -10.36 -8.85 -7.60
N TRP A 52 -10.53 -7.54 -7.76
CA TRP A 52 -9.71 -6.56 -7.05
C TRP A 52 -10.04 -6.46 -5.55
N LEU A 53 -11.29 -6.66 -5.14
CA LEU A 53 -11.65 -6.72 -3.72
C LEU A 53 -11.08 -7.96 -3.04
N VAL A 54 -11.07 -9.10 -3.73
CA VAL A 54 -10.41 -10.33 -3.24
C VAL A 54 -8.90 -10.09 -3.12
N GLU A 55 -8.27 -9.47 -4.13
CA GLU A 55 -6.85 -9.11 -4.07
C GLU A 55 -6.55 -8.17 -2.90
N ALA A 56 -7.36 -7.13 -2.70
CA ALA A 56 -7.18 -6.20 -1.59
C ALA A 56 -7.25 -6.90 -0.22
N ALA A 57 -8.19 -7.81 -0.04
CA ALA A 57 -8.30 -8.63 1.18
C ALA A 57 -7.08 -9.54 1.35
N PHE A 58 -6.63 -10.18 0.27
CA PHE A 58 -5.47 -11.06 0.27
C PHE A 58 -4.17 -10.29 0.56
N ALA A 59 -3.96 -9.14 -0.07
CA ALA A 59 -2.86 -8.23 0.22
C ALA A 59 -2.84 -7.78 1.68
N GLY A 60 -4.00 -7.47 2.25
CA GLY A 60 -4.14 -7.16 3.67
C GLY A 60 -3.69 -8.30 4.58
N LEU A 61 -4.09 -9.54 4.27
CA LEU A 61 -3.65 -10.73 5.00
C LEU A 61 -2.13 -10.94 4.89
N ILE A 62 -1.56 -10.80 3.70
CA ILE A 62 -0.10 -10.90 3.48
C ILE A 62 0.62 -9.82 4.29
N SER A 63 0.15 -8.57 4.28
CA SER A 63 0.72 -7.48 5.09
C SER A 63 0.74 -7.83 6.56
N VAL A 64 -0.39 -8.22 7.14
CA VAL A 64 -0.49 -8.57 8.56
C VAL A 64 0.43 -9.75 8.89
N ALA A 65 0.40 -10.82 8.09
CA ALA A 65 1.22 -12.01 8.31
C ALA A 65 2.72 -11.69 8.25
N SER A 66 3.16 -10.98 7.22
CA SER A 66 4.58 -10.64 7.03
C SER A 66 5.10 -9.67 8.08
N MET A 67 4.30 -8.69 8.50
CA MET A 67 4.64 -7.79 9.61
C MET A 67 4.73 -8.54 10.93
N THR A 68 3.84 -9.49 11.17
CA THR A 68 3.86 -10.33 12.38
C THR A 68 5.13 -11.16 12.42
N ILE A 69 5.48 -11.84 11.33
CA ILE A 69 6.71 -12.65 11.23
C ILE A 69 7.93 -11.77 11.51
N LYS A 70 8.02 -10.61 10.86
CA LYS A 70 9.16 -9.69 11.03
C LYS A 70 9.24 -9.13 12.46
N SER A 71 8.12 -8.77 13.07
CA SER A 71 8.07 -8.29 14.46
C SER A 71 8.54 -9.37 15.44
N HIS A 72 8.10 -10.62 15.26
CA HIS A 72 8.55 -11.75 16.09
C HIS A 72 10.05 -12.01 15.94
N ALA A 73 10.56 -12.00 14.71
CA ALA A 73 11.99 -12.18 14.44
C ALA A 73 12.86 -11.08 15.08
N ALA A 74 12.33 -9.86 15.18
CA ALA A 74 13.00 -8.72 15.82
C ALA A 74 12.75 -8.63 17.35
N ASN A 75 12.02 -9.56 17.97
CA ASN A 75 11.57 -9.49 19.36
C ASN A 75 10.86 -8.17 19.72
N MET A 76 10.10 -7.61 18.75
CA MET A 76 9.35 -6.37 18.93
C MET A 76 7.84 -6.65 19.02
N PRO A 77 7.10 -5.95 19.87
CA PRO A 77 5.65 -6.09 19.91
C PRO A 77 5.03 -5.52 18.62
N LEU A 78 4.19 -6.33 17.95
CA LEU A 78 3.47 -5.89 16.75
C LEU A 78 2.55 -4.69 17.08
N PHE A 79 1.78 -4.78 18.17
CA PHE A 79 0.91 -3.70 18.65
C PHE A 79 1.68 -2.68 19.49
N SER A 80 2.56 -1.93 18.82
CA SER A 80 3.32 -0.82 19.39
C SER A 80 2.61 0.53 19.18
N GLY A 81 3.04 1.55 19.89
CA GLY A 81 2.56 2.93 19.68
C GLY A 81 2.72 3.39 18.22
N PRO A 82 3.89 3.21 17.59
CA PRO A 82 4.09 3.50 16.17
C PRO A 82 3.15 2.72 15.24
N MET A 83 2.91 1.43 15.48
CA MET A 83 1.95 0.63 14.67
C MET A 83 0.53 1.19 14.76
N ARG A 84 0.07 1.55 15.96
CA ARG A 84 -1.25 2.17 16.14
C ARG A 84 -1.37 3.48 15.35
N LYS A 85 -0.34 4.33 15.40
CA LYS A 85 -0.30 5.59 14.63
C LYS A 85 -0.33 5.33 13.12
N LEU A 86 0.44 4.35 12.64
CA LEU A 86 0.44 3.93 11.25
C LEU A 86 -0.97 3.50 10.79
N ILE A 87 -1.64 2.62 11.54
CA ILE A 87 -3.00 2.16 11.22
C ILE A 87 -3.97 3.34 11.22
N LEU A 88 -3.96 4.19 12.24
CA LEU A 88 -4.87 5.34 12.33
C LEU A 88 -4.64 6.36 11.21
N SER A 89 -3.41 6.49 10.71
CA SER A 89 -3.09 7.40 9.61
C SER A 89 -3.43 6.81 8.25
N PHE A 90 -3.40 5.48 8.10
CA PHE A 90 -3.72 4.79 6.85
C PHE A 90 -5.22 4.56 6.66
N SER A 91 -5.93 4.21 7.74
CA SER A 91 -7.32 3.77 7.68
C SER A 91 -8.31 4.79 7.09
N PRO A 92 -8.21 6.13 7.31
CA PRO A 92 -9.17 7.06 6.72
C PRO A 92 -9.17 7.04 5.20
N ALA A 93 -7.99 6.92 4.58
CA ALA A 93 -7.88 6.83 3.12
C ALA A 93 -8.50 5.55 2.57
N ILE A 94 -8.29 4.42 3.25
CA ILE A 94 -8.90 3.14 2.86
C ILE A 94 -10.43 3.17 3.04
N LEU A 95 -10.92 3.71 4.15
CA LEU A 95 -12.36 3.86 4.38
C LEU A 95 -13.02 4.76 3.32
N ALA A 96 -12.39 5.88 2.99
CA ALA A 96 -12.85 6.75 1.89
C ALA A 96 -12.87 5.99 0.56
N GLY A 97 -11.85 5.16 0.28
CA GLY A 97 -11.78 4.30 -0.89
C GLY A 97 -12.94 3.30 -0.95
N CYS A 98 -13.26 2.66 0.16
CA CYS A 98 -14.41 1.74 0.24
C CYS A 98 -15.73 2.47 -0.08
N VAL A 99 -15.99 3.61 0.56
CA VAL A 99 -17.21 4.39 0.33
C VAL A 99 -17.30 4.86 -1.13
N LEU A 100 -16.21 5.42 -1.67
CA LEU A 100 -16.19 5.86 -3.06
C LEU A 100 -16.37 4.72 -4.05
N THR A 101 -15.82 3.53 -3.77
CA THR A 101 -16.01 2.35 -4.61
C THR A 101 -17.49 1.99 -4.74
N LEU A 102 -18.23 1.97 -3.61
CA LEU A 102 -19.66 1.70 -3.62
C LEU A 102 -20.43 2.75 -4.42
N VAL A 103 -20.17 4.02 -4.17
CA VAL A 103 -20.85 5.13 -4.87
C VAL A 103 -20.55 5.12 -6.36
N LEU A 104 -19.30 4.92 -6.76
CA LEU A 104 -18.90 4.89 -8.17
C LEU A 104 -19.47 3.65 -8.89
N HIS A 105 -19.56 2.51 -8.21
CA HIS A 105 -20.17 1.32 -8.75
C HIS A 105 -21.69 1.54 -9.01
N GLU A 106 -22.41 2.11 -8.06
CA GLU A 106 -23.85 2.44 -8.22
C GLU A 106 -24.09 3.45 -9.33
N LYS A 107 -23.16 4.40 -9.51
CA LYS A 107 -23.25 5.42 -10.59
C LYS A 107 -22.74 4.92 -11.94
N SER A 108 -22.37 3.65 -12.07
CA SER A 108 -21.77 3.06 -13.29
C SER A 108 -20.49 3.77 -13.77
N ALA A 109 -19.73 4.34 -12.84
CA ALA A 109 -18.46 5.04 -13.08
C ALA A 109 -17.26 4.18 -12.64
N ILE A 110 -17.28 2.89 -12.94
CA ILE A 110 -16.28 1.92 -12.48
C ILE A 110 -14.90 2.16 -13.12
N ASP A 111 -14.84 2.80 -14.25
CA ASP A 111 -13.64 3.19 -14.98
C ASP A 111 -12.78 4.20 -14.23
N VAL A 112 -13.36 4.98 -13.33
CA VAL A 112 -12.65 5.97 -12.49
C VAL A 112 -12.04 5.32 -11.24
N VAL A 113 -12.57 4.16 -10.83
CA VAL A 113 -12.19 3.48 -9.57
C VAL A 113 -10.70 3.21 -9.45
N PRO A 114 -9.98 2.70 -10.46
CA PRO A 114 -8.55 2.46 -10.36
C PRO A 114 -7.73 3.72 -10.00
N GLY A 115 -8.03 4.85 -10.65
CA GLY A 115 -7.37 6.12 -10.37
C GLY A 115 -7.63 6.63 -8.96
N VAL A 116 -8.89 6.52 -8.50
CA VAL A 116 -9.29 6.86 -7.13
C VAL A 116 -8.56 5.98 -6.11
N TRP A 117 -8.47 4.67 -6.36
CA TRP A 117 -7.74 3.75 -5.48
C TRP A 117 -6.26 4.09 -5.37
N MET A 118 -5.59 4.35 -6.50
CA MET A 118 -4.17 4.71 -6.50
C MET A 118 -3.92 6.02 -5.75
N LEU A 119 -4.80 7.04 -5.92
CA LEU A 119 -4.69 8.31 -5.21
C LEU A 119 -4.89 8.14 -3.70
N LEU A 120 -5.96 7.47 -3.28
CA LEU A 120 -6.28 7.30 -1.86
C LEU A 120 -5.28 6.37 -1.18
N TYR A 121 -4.90 5.27 -1.84
CA TYR A 121 -3.86 4.38 -1.35
C TYR A 121 -2.55 5.13 -1.17
N GLY A 122 -2.12 5.89 -2.19
CA GLY A 122 -0.92 6.71 -2.13
C GLY A 122 -0.95 7.74 -1.00
N ALA A 123 -2.07 8.45 -0.82
CA ALA A 123 -2.25 9.39 0.29
C ALA A 123 -2.19 8.69 1.65
N GLY A 124 -2.82 7.52 1.78
CA GLY A 124 -2.74 6.69 2.98
C GLY A 124 -1.32 6.22 3.28
N VAL A 125 -0.58 5.76 2.25
CA VAL A 125 0.82 5.34 2.38
C VAL A 125 1.73 6.51 2.77
N ILE A 126 1.53 7.72 2.23
CA ILE A 126 2.27 8.91 2.67
C ILE A 126 1.98 9.19 4.14
N SER A 127 0.72 9.24 4.53
CA SER A 127 0.32 9.54 5.91
C SER A 127 0.87 8.52 6.92
N ALA A 128 0.72 7.23 6.63
CA ALA A 128 1.24 6.15 7.45
C ALA A 128 2.78 6.11 7.45
N GLY A 129 3.39 6.42 6.31
CA GLY A 129 4.83 6.43 6.11
C GLY A 129 5.58 7.45 6.98
N THR A 130 4.91 8.49 7.49
CA THR A 130 5.50 9.42 8.46
C THR A 130 5.90 8.73 9.78
N TYR A 131 5.32 7.56 10.06
CA TYR A 131 5.64 6.73 11.23
C TYR A 131 6.46 5.48 10.86
N SER A 132 6.99 5.41 9.65
CA SER A 132 7.74 4.26 9.13
C SER A 132 9.09 4.69 8.54
N VAL A 133 9.69 3.83 7.73
CA VAL A 133 10.96 4.12 7.06
C VAL A 133 10.79 5.16 5.94
N PRO A 134 11.77 6.06 5.71
CA PRO A 134 11.63 7.22 4.81
C PRO A 134 11.26 6.89 3.36
N ILE A 135 11.49 5.66 2.92
CA ILE A 135 11.17 5.21 1.56
C ILE A 135 9.66 5.04 1.34
N VAL A 136 8.88 4.80 2.40
CA VAL A 136 7.43 4.53 2.32
C VAL A 136 6.64 5.75 1.81
N PRO A 137 6.85 6.98 2.31
CA PRO A 137 6.19 8.16 1.71
C PRO A 137 6.50 8.36 0.22
N VAL A 138 7.73 8.02 -0.21
CA VAL A 138 8.11 8.11 -1.64
C VAL A 138 7.31 7.12 -2.48
N MET A 139 7.10 5.89 -1.99
CA MET A 139 6.20 4.93 -2.61
C MET A 139 4.79 5.49 -2.75
N GLY A 140 4.25 6.09 -1.68
CA GLY A 140 2.92 6.70 -1.71
C GLY A 140 2.80 7.83 -2.74
N ALA A 141 3.82 8.70 -2.85
CA ALA A 141 3.86 9.74 -3.87
C ALA A 141 3.86 9.17 -5.30
N ALA A 142 4.61 8.08 -5.53
CA ALA A 142 4.60 7.38 -6.80
C ALA A 142 3.19 6.82 -7.13
N PHE A 143 2.50 6.22 -6.15
CA PHE A 143 1.10 5.79 -6.33
C PHE A 143 0.18 6.93 -6.71
N MET A 144 0.32 8.11 -6.07
CA MET A 144 -0.49 9.28 -6.42
C MET A 144 -0.23 9.75 -7.84
N CYS A 145 1.01 9.74 -8.32
CA CYS A 145 1.33 10.06 -9.71
C CYS A 145 0.64 9.09 -10.70
N PHE A 146 0.68 7.78 -10.40
CA PHE A 146 -0.06 6.78 -11.19
C PHE A 146 -1.57 7.00 -11.12
N GLY A 147 -2.10 7.42 -9.96
CA GLY A 147 -3.51 7.72 -9.78
C GLY A 147 -3.99 8.89 -10.65
N VAL A 148 -3.21 9.99 -10.68
CA VAL A 148 -3.49 11.11 -11.58
C VAL A 148 -3.45 10.67 -13.04
N LEU A 149 -2.42 9.91 -13.43
CA LEU A 149 -2.30 9.39 -14.79
C LEU A 149 -3.50 8.49 -15.14
N ALA A 150 -3.93 7.61 -14.24
CA ALA A 150 -5.06 6.71 -14.47
C ALA A 150 -6.39 7.43 -14.66
N LEU A 151 -6.58 8.61 -14.04
CA LEU A 151 -7.81 9.40 -14.20
C LEU A 151 -7.91 10.10 -15.56
N VAL A 152 -6.77 10.34 -16.24
CA VAL A 152 -6.74 11.06 -17.51
C VAL A 152 -6.35 10.17 -18.70
N ALA A 153 -5.84 8.97 -18.44
CA ALA A 153 -5.37 8.05 -19.46
C ALA A 153 -6.53 7.34 -20.18
N PRO A 154 -6.33 6.94 -21.45
CA PRO A 154 -7.29 6.09 -22.15
C PRO A 154 -7.55 4.77 -21.40
N ALA A 155 -8.79 4.27 -21.45
CA ALA A 155 -9.17 3.01 -20.78
C ALA A 155 -8.29 1.81 -21.16
N ALA A 156 -7.77 1.78 -22.39
CA ALA A 156 -6.86 0.74 -22.85
C ALA A 156 -5.56 0.63 -22.01
N TRP A 157 -5.15 1.67 -21.31
CA TRP A 157 -3.95 1.67 -20.49
C TRP A 157 -4.20 1.16 -19.06
N MET A 158 -5.46 1.04 -18.65
CA MET A 158 -5.83 0.80 -17.26
C MET A 158 -5.20 -0.46 -16.68
N THR A 159 -5.24 -1.59 -17.39
CA THR A 159 -4.59 -2.84 -16.93
C THR A 159 -3.09 -2.66 -16.76
N GLY A 160 -2.43 -1.97 -17.71
CA GLY A 160 -0.99 -1.68 -17.61
C GLY A 160 -0.65 -0.77 -16.42
N LEU A 161 -1.48 0.24 -16.15
CA LEU A 161 -1.29 1.15 -15.01
C LEU A 161 -1.49 0.42 -13.68
N LEU A 162 -2.47 -0.49 -13.58
CA LEU A 162 -2.68 -1.33 -12.40
C LEU A 162 -1.50 -2.29 -12.17
N ILE A 163 -0.97 -2.91 -13.23
CA ILE A 163 0.23 -3.75 -13.15
C ILE A 163 1.44 -2.92 -12.72
N ALA A 164 1.64 -1.75 -13.30
CA ALA A 164 2.79 -0.91 -12.98
C ALA A 164 2.73 -0.33 -11.56
N SER A 165 1.54 0.08 -11.11
CA SER A 165 1.34 0.64 -9.76
C SER A 165 1.24 -0.45 -8.70
N PHE A 166 0.13 -1.17 -8.61
CA PHE A 166 -0.07 -2.19 -7.55
C PHE A 166 0.88 -3.37 -7.68
N GLY A 167 1.29 -3.75 -8.89
CA GLY A 167 2.32 -4.76 -9.10
C GLY A 167 3.74 -4.19 -8.95
N GLY A 168 4.13 -3.33 -9.86
CA GLY A 168 5.50 -2.86 -10.03
C GLY A 168 6.03 -2.04 -8.87
N LEU A 169 5.26 -1.07 -8.35
CA LEU A 169 5.72 -0.25 -7.22
C LEU A 169 5.86 -1.11 -5.95
N HIS A 170 4.92 -2.03 -5.66
CA HIS A 170 5.07 -2.92 -4.50
C HIS A 170 6.33 -3.78 -4.61
N ILE A 171 6.60 -4.36 -5.78
CA ILE A 171 7.83 -5.14 -6.00
C ILE A 171 9.07 -4.26 -5.84
N LEU A 172 9.11 -3.11 -6.51
CA LEU A 172 10.27 -2.21 -6.50
C LEU A 172 10.57 -1.72 -5.08
N PHE A 173 9.58 -1.12 -4.42
CA PHE A 173 9.76 -0.60 -3.08
C PHE A 173 9.91 -1.71 -2.04
N GLY A 174 9.26 -2.85 -2.24
CA GLY A 174 9.45 -4.04 -1.43
C GLY A 174 10.91 -4.52 -1.42
N ILE A 175 11.54 -4.62 -2.60
CA ILE A 175 12.97 -4.97 -2.72
C ILE A 175 13.84 -3.90 -2.05
N LEU A 176 13.54 -2.61 -2.24
CA LEU A 176 14.30 -1.53 -1.61
C LEU A 176 14.21 -1.57 -0.08
N ILE A 177 13.00 -1.83 0.45
CA ILE A 177 12.78 -1.98 1.90
C ILE A 177 13.52 -3.21 2.42
N ALA A 178 13.40 -4.36 1.74
CA ALA A 178 14.07 -5.60 2.15
C ALA A 178 15.59 -5.45 2.22
N ARG A 179 16.20 -4.77 1.24
CA ARG A 179 17.65 -4.56 1.19
C ARG A 179 18.17 -3.54 2.20
N ARG A 180 17.39 -2.53 2.57
CA ARG A 180 17.84 -1.43 3.42
C ARG A 180 17.38 -1.54 4.87
N HIS A 181 16.26 -2.23 5.13
CA HIS A 181 15.60 -2.27 6.44
C HIS A 181 15.26 -3.68 6.91
N GLY A 182 15.80 -4.70 6.24
CA GLY A 182 15.53 -6.09 6.50
C GLY A 182 14.21 -6.58 5.88
N GLY A 183 14.23 -7.79 5.36
CA GLY A 183 13.08 -8.47 4.75
C GLY A 183 12.16 -9.11 5.76
#